data_24ce6575e191d6d6ce966cb2b1cd1b86
#
_entry.id   24ce6575e191d6d6ce966cb2b1cd1b86
#
_cell.length_a   1.000
_cell.length_b   1.000
_cell.length_c   1.000
_cell.angle_alpha   90.00
_cell.angle_beta   90.00
_cell.angle_gamma   90.00
#
_symmetry.space_group_name_H-M   'P 1'
#
loop_
_entity.id
_entity.type
_entity.pdbx_description
1 polymer ?
#
loop_
_entity_poly.entity_id
_entity_poly.type
_entity_poly.pdbx_seq_one_letter_code
_entity_poly.pdbx_strand_id
1 'polypeptide(L)'
;MNQRDLTLLTDFYELTMMQGYFKNHASNCVVFDLFYRQNPDDGAYAVCAGLAQVIDYVKSLHFDYEDIDYLRGLGVFDEDFLDYLASFHFTGDIYAIPEGTVVFPREPLLKVVAPILEAQLVETALLNLINHQSLIATKASRVCYAAKGGGVMEFGLRRAQGPDAGTFGARAAVIGGCIGTSNVICAKEYDVPALGTHAHSWIMSYGDELTAFRKYAELYPNNTTLLVDTYDTLRSGVPNAIRVFEELSEQNRMPKKYGIRLDSGDLAYLSKKARKMLDDAGFPDAEICASSDLDEYLIDSLLSQGACIDSWGVGTNLITSKNTPAFGGVYKLAAVEIDGEMIPKIKLSENPAKITNPGNKTVYRIYDKESGKIRADYITLADETFDESEDLLLFDPNATWKKTRLEGGTYTMKEILVPIFKNGQCVYDSPSVMEIQKHCKEQLETMWEESRRLVNPQEVFVDLSDKLYEMKKELLNEVGR
;
A
#
# COMPACT_ATOMS: atom_id res chain seq x y z
N MET A 1 18.77 -7.05 -7.97
CA MET A 1 19.21 -8.04 -6.96
C MET A 1 19.15 -9.41 -7.58
N ASN A 2 20.05 -10.35 -7.20
CA ASN A 2 19.65 -11.75 -7.34
C ASN A 2 18.33 -11.89 -6.57
N GLN A 3 17.30 -12.31 -7.25
CA GLN A 3 15.99 -12.49 -6.64
C GLN A 3 16.19 -13.47 -5.49
N ARG A 4 15.97 -13.02 -4.27
CA ARG A 4 16.09 -13.88 -3.09
C ARG A 4 15.01 -14.95 -3.22
N ASP A 5 15.41 -16.21 -3.10
CA ASP A 5 14.43 -17.27 -3.01
C ASP A 5 13.58 -17.09 -1.75
N LEU A 6 12.27 -17.08 -1.92
CA LEU A 6 11.28 -16.92 -0.85
C LEU A 6 10.45 -18.20 -0.62
N THR A 7 10.85 -19.34 -1.17
CA THR A 7 10.11 -20.59 -1.05
C THR A 7 9.86 -20.99 0.41
N LEU A 8 10.86 -20.79 1.27
CA LEU A 8 10.73 -21.02 2.71
C LEU A 8 10.18 -19.81 3.51
N LEU A 9 9.65 -18.77 2.85
CA LEU A 9 8.92 -17.68 3.53
C LEU A 9 7.51 -18.16 3.90
N THR A 10 7.45 -19.09 4.83
CA THR A 10 6.21 -19.72 5.30
C THR A 10 6.31 -19.95 6.81
N ASP A 11 5.18 -19.97 7.51
CA ASP A 11 5.17 -20.36 8.92
C ASP A 11 5.25 -21.89 9.06
N PHE A 12 5.93 -22.37 10.08
CA PHE A 12 6.19 -23.79 10.26
C PHE A 12 4.92 -24.65 10.31
N TYR A 13 3.83 -24.12 10.85
CA TYR A 13 2.54 -24.83 10.90
C TYR A 13 1.97 -25.13 9.51
N GLU A 14 2.27 -24.31 8.51
CA GLU A 14 1.80 -24.53 7.13
C GLU A 14 2.39 -25.83 6.57
N LEU A 15 3.70 -26.04 6.76
CA LEU A 15 4.36 -27.28 6.31
C LEU A 15 3.88 -28.50 7.10
N THR A 16 3.67 -28.38 8.43
CA THR A 16 3.14 -29.48 9.24
C THR A 16 1.71 -29.85 8.87
N MET A 17 0.86 -28.85 8.56
CA MET A 17 -0.49 -29.09 8.03
C MET A 17 -0.46 -29.71 6.64
N MET A 18 0.45 -29.23 5.76
CA MET A 18 0.62 -29.80 4.42
C MET A 18 0.97 -31.29 4.51
N GLN A 19 1.92 -31.70 5.38
CA GLN A 19 2.21 -33.11 5.61
C GLN A 19 0.97 -33.88 6.09
N GLY A 20 0.18 -33.29 6.99
CA GLY A 20 -1.09 -33.86 7.45
C GLY A 20 -2.08 -34.07 6.31
N TYR A 21 -2.26 -33.09 5.44
CA TYR A 21 -3.10 -33.20 4.26
C TYR A 21 -2.57 -34.27 3.27
N PHE A 22 -1.27 -34.27 3.01
CA PHE A 22 -0.61 -35.23 2.14
C PHE A 22 -0.83 -36.67 2.62
N LYS A 23 -0.59 -36.95 3.90
CA LYS A 23 -0.77 -38.29 4.52
C LYS A 23 -2.23 -38.78 4.50
N ASN A 24 -3.18 -37.87 4.56
CA ASN A 24 -4.60 -38.19 4.49
C ASN A 24 -5.17 -38.15 3.06
N HIS A 25 -4.30 -38.03 2.05
CA HIS A 25 -4.68 -37.95 0.64
C HIS A 25 -5.68 -36.86 0.33
N ALA A 26 -5.61 -35.72 1.05
CA ALA A 26 -6.48 -34.58 0.84
C ALA A 26 -6.05 -33.81 -0.42
N SER A 27 -6.78 -34.01 -1.52
CA SER A 27 -6.55 -33.33 -2.79
C SER A 27 -7.67 -32.36 -3.16
N ASN A 28 -8.57 -32.07 -2.22
CA ASN A 28 -9.72 -31.21 -2.45
C ASN A 28 -9.28 -29.82 -2.91
N CYS A 29 -9.96 -29.29 -3.91
CA CYS A 29 -9.87 -27.88 -4.25
C CYS A 29 -10.53 -27.06 -3.14
N VAL A 30 -9.89 -25.96 -2.76
CA VAL A 30 -10.35 -25.07 -1.71
C VAL A 30 -10.34 -23.62 -2.15
N VAL A 31 -11.13 -22.80 -1.47
CA VAL A 31 -11.14 -21.36 -1.65
C VAL A 31 -10.66 -20.70 -0.36
N PHE A 32 -9.61 -19.89 -0.47
CA PHE A 32 -9.15 -19.02 0.60
C PHE A 32 -9.29 -17.56 0.16
N ASP A 33 -9.64 -16.68 1.12
CA ASP A 33 -9.64 -15.24 0.93
C ASP A 33 -8.60 -14.58 1.81
N LEU A 34 -7.82 -13.67 1.23
CA LEU A 34 -7.02 -12.70 1.93
C LEU A 34 -7.82 -11.39 2.04
N PHE A 35 -8.06 -10.90 3.25
CA PHE A 35 -8.77 -9.65 3.51
C PHE A 35 -8.27 -9.01 4.80
N TYR A 36 -8.62 -7.74 5.04
CA TYR A 36 -8.31 -7.05 6.29
C TYR A 36 -9.60 -6.60 7.00
N ARG A 37 -9.50 -6.23 8.29
CA ARG A 37 -10.68 -5.99 9.12
C ARG A 37 -10.96 -4.53 9.45
N GLN A 38 -9.91 -3.71 9.51
CA GLN A 38 -10.00 -2.31 9.92
C GLN A 38 -9.01 -1.49 9.11
N ASN A 39 -9.42 -0.30 8.70
CA ASN A 39 -8.54 0.63 8.03
C ASN A 39 -7.43 1.12 8.98
N PRO A 40 -6.20 1.32 8.49
CA PRO A 40 -5.15 1.95 9.29
C PRO A 40 -5.47 3.42 9.59
N ASP A 41 -4.92 3.94 10.69
CA ASP A 41 -5.01 5.33 11.11
C ASP A 41 -6.45 5.87 11.21
N ASP A 42 -7.42 5.04 11.61
CA ASP A 42 -8.85 5.37 11.66
C ASP A 42 -9.38 6.00 10.36
N GLY A 43 -8.78 5.64 9.23
CA GLY A 43 -9.18 6.08 7.89
C GLY A 43 -10.42 5.35 7.39
N ALA A 44 -11.00 5.81 6.27
CA ALA A 44 -12.15 5.14 5.63
C ALA A 44 -11.76 4.20 4.49
N TYR A 45 -10.49 4.08 4.14
CA TYR A 45 -10.00 3.27 3.03
C TYR A 45 -8.57 2.79 3.25
N ALA A 46 -8.16 1.83 2.45
CA ALA A 46 -6.76 1.50 2.23
C ALA A 46 -6.43 1.51 0.73
N VAL A 47 -5.15 1.48 0.37
CA VAL A 47 -4.65 1.33 -0.99
C VAL A 47 -4.02 -0.05 -1.13
N CYS A 48 -4.54 -0.88 -2.03
CA CYS A 48 -3.99 -2.21 -2.28
C CYS A 48 -2.62 -2.11 -2.97
N ALA A 49 -1.62 -2.83 -2.44
CA ALA A 49 -0.28 -2.91 -3.03
C ALA A 49 0.42 -4.22 -2.64
N GLY A 50 1.46 -4.62 -3.38
CA GLY A 50 2.24 -5.83 -3.14
C GLY A 50 1.95 -6.98 -4.11
N LEU A 51 1.00 -6.83 -5.03
CA LEU A 51 0.62 -7.89 -5.98
C LEU A 51 1.78 -8.27 -6.92
N ALA A 52 2.60 -7.32 -7.35
CA ALA A 52 3.75 -7.62 -8.20
C ALA A 52 4.71 -8.61 -7.51
N GLN A 53 4.99 -8.43 -6.21
CA GLN A 53 5.84 -9.33 -5.44
C GLN A 53 5.17 -10.68 -5.16
N VAL A 54 3.84 -10.71 -5.02
CA VAL A 54 3.07 -11.96 -4.96
C VAL A 54 3.23 -12.75 -6.26
N ILE A 55 3.13 -12.08 -7.41
CA ILE A 55 3.29 -12.72 -8.73
C ILE A 55 4.70 -13.30 -8.88
N ASP A 56 5.73 -12.53 -8.48
CA ASP A 56 7.12 -12.99 -8.53
C ASP A 56 7.34 -14.17 -7.59
N TYR A 57 6.79 -14.14 -6.38
CA TYR A 57 6.86 -15.24 -5.42
C TYR A 57 6.22 -16.54 -6.00
N VAL A 58 4.98 -16.47 -6.47
CA VAL A 58 4.27 -17.65 -6.99
C VAL A 58 4.96 -18.23 -8.23
N LYS A 59 5.50 -17.38 -9.11
CA LYS A 59 6.27 -17.82 -10.30
C LYS A 59 7.58 -18.53 -9.94
N SER A 60 8.21 -18.12 -8.83
CA SER A 60 9.51 -18.68 -8.39
C SER A 60 9.37 -19.80 -7.36
N LEU A 61 8.15 -20.10 -6.90
CA LEU A 61 7.89 -21.05 -5.82
C LEU A 61 8.28 -22.48 -6.21
N HIS A 62 9.38 -22.97 -5.64
CA HIS A 62 9.91 -24.32 -5.84
C HIS A 62 10.86 -24.67 -4.69
N PHE A 63 10.85 -25.90 -4.24
CA PHE A 63 11.80 -26.37 -3.23
C PHE A 63 13.05 -26.94 -3.91
N ASP A 64 14.18 -26.31 -3.68
CA ASP A 64 15.44 -26.82 -4.20
C ASP A 64 16.05 -27.91 -3.29
N TYR A 65 17.21 -28.45 -3.68
CA TYR A 65 17.87 -29.50 -2.90
C TYR A 65 18.27 -29.03 -1.49
N GLU A 66 18.70 -27.76 -1.35
CA GLU A 66 19.13 -27.20 -0.05
C GLU A 66 17.94 -27.03 0.87
N ASP A 67 16.79 -26.62 0.36
CA ASP A 67 15.53 -26.54 1.11
C ASP A 67 15.09 -27.90 1.62
N ILE A 68 15.07 -28.90 0.75
CA ILE A 68 14.68 -30.28 1.08
C ILE A 68 15.64 -30.89 2.13
N ASP A 69 16.96 -30.70 1.96
CA ASP A 69 17.96 -31.18 2.91
C ASP A 69 17.82 -30.52 4.27
N TYR A 70 17.56 -29.21 4.32
CA TYR A 70 17.26 -28.49 5.54
C TYR A 70 16.00 -29.05 6.25
N LEU A 71 14.91 -29.22 5.50
CA LEU A 71 13.65 -29.74 6.05
C LEU A 71 13.82 -31.18 6.57
N ARG A 72 14.58 -32.02 5.85
CA ARG A 72 14.95 -33.37 6.28
C ARG A 72 15.74 -33.35 7.60
N GLY A 73 16.67 -32.40 7.73
CA GLY A 73 17.48 -32.22 8.94
C GLY A 73 16.68 -31.86 10.19
N LEU A 74 15.48 -31.33 10.05
CA LEU A 74 14.57 -31.07 11.17
C LEU A 74 14.02 -32.34 11.81
N GLY A 75 14.01 -33.49 11.09
CA GLY A 75 13.51 -34.78 11.60
C GLY A 75 12.01 -34.82 11.92
N VAL A 76 11.22 -33.94 11.31
CA VAL A 76 9.77 -33.81 11.52
C VAL A 76 8.97 -34.28 10.31
N PHE A 77 9.58 -34.22 9.13
CA PHE A 77 8.91 -34.55 7.87
C PHE A 77 9.32 -35.93 7.34
N ASP A 78 8.36 -36.67 6.82
CA ASP A 78 8.58 -37.98 6.22
C ASP A 78 9.15 -37.85 4.80
N GLU A 79 9.95 -38.85 4.37
CA GLU A 79 10.65 -38.79 3.07
C GLU A 79 9.68 -38.67 1.88
N ASP A 80 8.55 -39.38 1.89
CA ASP A 80 7.56 -39.27 0.82
C ASP A 80 6.91 -37.89 0.70
N PHE A 81 6.77 -37.17 1.79
CA PHE A 81 6.34 -35.76 1.79
C PHE A 81 7.45 -34.83 1.27
N LEU A 82 8.71 -35.09 1.66
CA LEU A 82 9.87 -34.34 1.13
C LEU A 82 10.04 -34.56 -0.39
N ASP A 83 9.83 -35.78 -0.88
CA ASP A 83 9.81 -36.08 -2.31
C ASP A 83 8.68 -35.36 -3.06
N TYR A 84 7.50 -35.22 -2.42
CA TYR A 84 6.41 -34.39 -2.95
C TYR A 84 6.83 -32.92 -3.04
N LEU A 85 7.42 -32.36 -1.99
CA LEU A 85 7.89 -30.95 -1.99
C LEU A 85 8.95 -30.70 -3.06
N ALA A 86 9.88 -31.65 -3.29
CA ALA A 86 10.90 -31.53 -4.34
C ALA A 86 10.32 -31.43 -5.77
N SER A 87 9.07 -31.88 -5.97
CA SER A 87 8.33 -31.76 -7.24
C SER A 87 7.26 -30.68 -7.22
N PHE A 88 7.19 -29.90 -6.16
CA PHE A 88 6.12 -28.93 -5.95
C PHE A 88 6.15 -27.80 -6.98
N HIS A 89 4.98 -27.46 -7.49
CA HIS A 89 4.71 -26.25 -8.24
C HIS A 89 3.25 -25.84 -8.01
N PHE A 90 2.99 -24.55 -8.04
CA PHE A 90 1.64 -24.02 -7.88
C PHE A 90 0.82 -24.28 -9.16
N THR A 91 -0.36 -24.88 -9.01
CA THR A 91 -1.26 -25.25 -10.13
C THR A 91 -2.61 -24.56 -10.06
N GLY A 92 -2.90 -23.83 -8.98
CA GLY A 92 -4.18 -23.22 -8.72
C GLY A 92 -4.45 -21.91 -9.50
N ASP A 93 -5.61 -21.33 -9.20
CA ASP A 93 -6.02 -20.01 -9.65
C ASP A 93 -5.82 -18.99 -8.55
N ILE A 94 -5.39 -17.78 -8.92
CA ILE A 94 -5.36 -16.61 -8.03
C ILE A 94 -6.11 -15.49 -8.71
N TYR A 95 -7.00 -14.85 -7.95
CA TYR A 95 -7.67 -13.60 -8.32
C TYR A 95 -7.26 -12.53 -7.31
N ALA A 96 -7.04 -11.32 -7.75
CA ALA A 96 -6.69 -10.22 -6.84
C ALA A 96 -7.23 -8.89 -7.32
N ILE A 97 -7.33 -7.95 -6.39
CA ILE A 97 -7.58 -6.54 -6.70
C ILE A 97 -6.26 -5.92 -7.21
N PRO A 98 -6.25 -5.24 -8.37
CA PRO A 98 -5.07 -4.59 -8.91
C PRO A 98 -4.46 -3.57 -7.95
N GLU A 99 -3.12 -3.43 -7.97
CA GLU A 99 -2.42 -2.44 -7.15
C GLU A 99 -2.87 -1.02 -7.46
N GLY A 100 -2.83 -0.15 -6.46
CA GLY A 100 -3.30 1.23 -6.56
C GLY A 100 -4.82 1.38 -6.40
N THR A 101 -5.58 0.28 -6.37
CA THR A 101 -7.02 0.33 -6.13
C THR A 101 -7.30 0.67 -4.67
N VAL A 102 -8.22 1.58 -4.43
CA VAL A 102 -8.78 1.86 -3.10
C VAL A 102 -9.61 0.65 -2.66
N VAL A 103 -9.44 0.22 -1.43
CA VAL A 103 -10.07 -0.98 -0.89
C VAL A 103 -10.65 -0.73 0.51
N PHE A 104 -11.61 -1.56 0.91
CA PHE A 104 -12.34 -1.40 2.17
C PHE A 104 -12.28 -2.68 3.02
N PRO A 105 -12.53 -2.59 4.34
CA PRO A 105 -12.47 -3.75 5.22
C PRO A 105 -13.43 -4.87 4.84
N ARG A 106 -12.98 -6.13 5.01
CA ARG A 106 -13.75 -7.39 4.84
C ARG A 106 -13.99 -7.85 3.41
N GLU A 107 -13.63 -7.07 2.41
CA GLU A 107 -13.65 -7.55 1.03
C GLU A 107 -12.39 -8.39 0.73
N PRO A 108 -12.50 -9.45 -0.07
CA PRO A 108 -11.34 -10.19 -0.53
C PRO A 108 -10.41 -9.31 -1.37
N LEU A 109 -9.19 -9.05 -0.89
CA LEU A 109 -8.12 -8.40 -1.67
C LEU A 109 -7.49 -9.38 -2.64
N LEU A 110 -7.43 -10.65 -2.25
CA LEU A 110 -6.91 -11.74 -3.03
C LEU A 110 -7.66 -13.02 -2.66
N LYS A 111 -7.97 -13.83 -3.66
CA LYS A 111 -8.61 -15.13 -3.54
C LYS A 111 -7.75 -16.20 -4.19
N VAL A 112 -7.51 -17.30 -3.48
CA VAL A 112 -6.82 -18.48 -4.00
C VAL A 112 -7.83 -19.61 -4.15
N VAL A 113 -7.86 -20.25 -5.33
CA VAL A 113 -8.65 -21.43 -5.63
C VAL A 113 -7.68 -22.52 -6.11
N ALA A 114 -7.33 -23.45 -5.25
CA ALA A 114 -6.24 -24.41 -5.51
C ALA A 114 -6.42 -25.70 -4.69
N PRO A 115 -5.66 -26.76 -4.98
CA PRO A 115 -5.51 -27.88 -4.07
C PRO A 115 -5.09 -27.40 -2.68
N ILE A 116 -5.64 -28.03 -1.62
CA ILE A 116 -5.50 -27.54 -0.24
C ILE A 116 -4.03 -27.41 0.21
N LEU A 117 -3.13 -28.27 -0.27
CA LEU A 117 -1.70 -28.18 0.06
C LEU A 117 -1.09 -26.89 -0.49
N GLU A 118 -1.39 -26.57 -1.75
CA GLU A 118 -0.89 -25.38 -2.43
C GLU A 118 -1.47 -24.09 -1.80
N ALA A 119 -2.78 -24.08 -1.59
CA ALA A 119 -3.49 -22.93 -1.00
C ALA A 119 -3.03 -22.65 0.43
N GLN A 120 -2.62 -23.68 1.18
CA GLN A 120 -2.12 -23.51 2.56
C GLN A 120 -0.69 -22.94 2.57
N LEU A 121 0.19 -23.43 1.71
CA LEU A 121 1.61 -23.03 1.69
C LEU A 121 1.81 -21.52 1.46
N VAL A 122 0.97 -20.92 0.63
CA VAL A 122 1.17 -19.52 0.22
C VAL A 122 0.67 -18.49 1.23
N GLU A 123 -0.02 -18.88 2.31
CA GLU A 123 -0.67 -18.00 3.29
C GLU A 123 0.27 -16.90 3.79
N THR A 124 1.38 -17.29 4.43
CA THR A 124 2.27 -16.32 5.09
C THR A 124 2.94 -15.38 4.10
N ALA A 125 3.42 -15.87 2.96
CA ALA A 125 4.07 -15.03 1.96
C ALA A 125 3.10 -14.01 1.37
N LEU A 126 1.88 -14.42 1.00
CA LEU A 126 0.85 -13.52 0.49
C LEU A 126 0.49 -12.43 1.50
N LEU A 127 0.29 -12.80 2.76
CA LEU A 127 0.00 -11.86 3.83
C LEU A 127 1.14 -10.88 4.06
N ASN A 128 2.38 -11.36 4.13
CA ASN A 128 3.55 -10.52 4.37
C ASN A 128 3.71 -9.44 3.28
N LEU A 129 3.62 -9.85 2.01
CA LEU A 129 3.82 -8.98 0.86
C LEU A 129 2.70 -7.95 0.69
N ILE A 130 1.44 -8.38 0.84
CA ILE A 130 0.28 -7.49 0.68
C ILE A 130 0.13 -6.56 1.89
N ASN A 131 0.25 -7.06 3.11
CA ASN A 131 0.06 -6.27 4.32
C ASN A 131 1.03 -5.09 4.40
N HIS A 132 2.33 -5.34 4.24
CA HIS A 132 3.34 -4.30 4.35
C HIS A 132 3.16 -3.20 3.29
N GLN A 133 3.04 -3.59 2.03
CA GLN A 133 2.96 -2.61 0.95
C GLN A 133 1.62 -1.85 0.94
N SER A 134 0.50 -2.52 1.22
CA SER A 134 -0.80 -1.84 1.34
C SER A 134 -0.82 -0.84 2.50
N LEU A 135 -0.20 -1.20 3.63
CA LEU A 135 -0.06 -0.30 4.77
C LEU A 135 0.70 0.98 4.42
N ILE A 136 1.87 0.84 3.77
CA ILE A 136 2.71 1.99 3.42
C ILE A 136 2.10 2.81 2.28
N ALA A 137 1.50 2.19 1.27
CA ALA A 137 0.77 2.90 0.21
C ALA A 137 -0.40 3.73 0.77
N THR A 138 -1.14 3.16 1.72
CA THR A 138 -2.22 3.87 2.42
C THR A 138 -1.68 5.06 3.21
N LYS A 139 -0.62 4.87 4.00
CA LYS A 139 0.03 5.95 4.75
C LYS A 139 0.50 7.07 3.82
N ALA A 140 1.17 6.71 2.72
CA ALA A 140 1.63 7.67 1.72
C ALA A 140 0.48 8.47 1.10
N SER A 141 -0.65 7.81 0.76
CA SER A 141 -1.82 8.49 0.18
C SER A 141 -2.41 9.54 1.13
N ARG A 142 -2.44 9.27 2.43
CA ARG A 142 -2.89 10.21 3.47
C ARG A 142 -1.93 11.39 3.62
N VAL A 143 -0.62 11.13 3.63
CA VAL A 143 0.41 12.18 3.67
C VAL A 143 0.33 13.08 2.44
N CYS A 144 0.18 12.50 1.24
CA CYS A 144 0.03 13.24 -0.01
C CYS A 144 -1.28 14.06 -0.05
N TYR A 145 -2.37 13.52 0.51
CA TYR A 145 -3.63 14.26 0.66
C TYR A 145 -3.46 15.48 1.56
N ALA A 146 -2.78 15.32 2.71
CA ALA A 146 -2.50 16.41 3.64
C ALA A 146 -1.63 17.51 3.01
N ALA A 147 -0.74 17.17 2.09
CA ALA A 147 0.16 18.09 1.42
C ALA A 147 -0.52 19.04 0.42
N LYS A 148 -1.82 18.87 0.12
CA LYS A 148 -2.66 19.75 -0.72
C LYS A 148 -2.00 20.15 -2.04
N GLY A 149 -1.33 19.20 -2.70
CA GLY A 149 -0.64 19.39 -3.98
C GLY A 149 0.85 19.68 -3.85
N GLY A 150 1.39 19.93 -2.67
CA GLY A 150 2.83 19.94 -2.43
C GLY A 150 3.46 18.56 -2.66
N GLY A 151 4.60 18.50 -3.34
CA GLY A 151 5.27 17.25 -3.64
C GLY A 151 5.78 16.55 -2.39
N VAL A 152 5.42 15.27 -2.18
CA VAL A 152 5.92 14.45 -1.06
C VAL A 152 7.02 13.53 -1.56
N MET A 153 8.19 13.58 -0.92
CA MET A 153 9.35 12.71 -1.18
C MET A 153 9.49 11.69 -0.05
N GLU A 154 9.68 10.42 -0.40
CA GLU A 154 9.93 9.36 0.57
C GLU A 154 11.41 9.38 1.02
N PHE A 155 11.68 9.61 2.32
CA PHE A 155 13.01 9.73 2.92
C PHE A 155 13.25 8.76 4.08
N GLY A 156 12.53 7.63 4.09
CA GLY A 156 12.48 6.73 5.24
C GLY A 156 13.46 5.55 5.24
N LEU A 157 14.22 5.30 4.16
CA LEU A 157 15.06 4.10 4.01
C LEU A 157 15.85 3.72 5.28
N ARG A 158 16.56 4.67 5.90
CA ARG A 158 17.39 4.43 7.10
C ARG A 158 16.59 4.15 8.39
N ARG A 159 15.25 4.24 8.33
CA ARG A 159 14.32 4.01 9.44
C ARG A 159 13.43 2.79 9.24
N ALA A 160 13.46 2.19 8.05
CA ALA A 160 12.68 0.99 7.73
C ALA A 160 13.16 -0.24 8.53
N GLN A 161 12.28 -1.22 8.68
CA GLN A 161 12.56 -2.48 9.39
C GLN A 161 13.31 -3.48 8.49
N GLY A 162 14.47 -3.09 8.00
CA GLY A 162 15.34 -3.88 7.15
C GLY A 162 15.34 -3.43 5.67
N PRO A 163 16.27 -3.96 4.86
CA PRO A 163 16.45 -3.54 3.48
C PRO A 163 15.23 -3.78 2.60
N ASP A 164 14.58 -4.94 2.73
CA ASP A 164 13.41 -5.30 1.93
C ASP A 164 12.23 -4.39 2.28
N ALA A 165 11.96 -4.16 3.59
CA ALA A 165 10.95 -3.21 4.04
C ALA A 165 11.24 -1.79 3.55
N GLY A 166 12.52 -1.38 3.48
CA GLY A 166 12.94 -0.09 2.91
C GLY A 166 12.67 0.01 1.41
N THR A 167 12.90 -1.06 0.66
CA THR A 167 12.73 -1.07 -0.80
C THR A 167 11.26 -1.21 -1.19
N PHE A 168 10.55 -2.18 -0.64
CA PHE A 168 9.13 -2.37 -0.92
C PHE A 168 8.26 -1.25 -0.33
N GLY A 169 8.68 -0.70 0.83
CA GLY A 169 8.00 0.46 1.41
C GLY A 169 8.16 1.71 0.56
N ALA A 170 9.35 1.98 0.02
CA ALA A 170 9.58 3.11 -0.90
C ALA A 170 8.75 2.94 -2.20
N ARG A 171 8.70 1.72 -2.77
CA ARG A 171 7.83 1.39 -3.90
C ARG A 171 6.36 1.70 -3.58
N ALA A 172 5.89 1.21 -2.46
CA ALA A 172 4.51 1.40 -2.00
C ALA A 172 4.19 2.88 -1.73
N ALA A 173 5.15 3.65 -1.19
CA ALA A 173 5.00 5.08 -1.00
C ALA A 173 4.84 5.85 -2.33
N VAL A 174 5.56 5.43 -3.38
CA VAL A 174 5.38 6.01 -4.73
C VAL A 174 3.99 5.64 -5.26
N ILE A 175 3.53 4.40 -5.12
CA ILE A 175 2.15 4.01 -5.48
C ILE A 175 1.13 4.91 -4.77
N GLY A 176 1.31 5.18 -3.47
CA GLY A 176 0.44 6.05 -2.67
C GLY A 176 0.49 7.54 -3.00
N GLY A 177 1.37 7.97 -3.93
CA GLY A 177 1.41 9.34 -4.45
C GLY A 177 2.69 10.11 -4.19
N CYS A 178 3.71 9.54 -3.51
CA CYS A 178 5.01 10.19 -3.38
C CYS A 178 5.66 10.40 -4.75
N ILE A 179 6.23 11.59 -4.97
CA ILE A 179 6.84 11.96 -6.26
C ILE A 179 8.18 11.27 -6.55
N GLY A 180 8.70 10.53 -5.59
CA GLY A 180 9.93 9.74 -5.69
C GLY A 180 10.49 9.40 -4.31
N THR A 181 11.65 8.76 -4.29
CA THR A 181 12.30 8.24 -3.08
C THR A 181 13.79 8.58 -3.03
N SER A 182 14.34 8.63 -1.83
CA SER A 182 15.80 8.67 -1.62
C SER A 182 16.46 7.29 -1.70
N ASN A 183 15.69 6.23 -1.83
CA ASN A 183 16.19 4.86 -1.92
C ASN A 183 16.66 4.54 -3.34
N VAL A 184 17.95 4.55 -3.55
CA VAL A 184 18.59 4.37 -4.87
C VAL A 184 18.31 2.96 -5.45
N ILE A 185 18.21 1.93 -4.61
CA ILE A 185 17.88 0.57 -5.07
C ILE A 185 16.46 0.56 -5.60
N CYS A 186 15.50 1.10 -4.85
CA CYS A 186 14.09 1.22 -5.27
C CYS A 186 13.98 2.03 -6.57
N ALA A 187 14.66 3.17 -6.65
CA ALA A 187 14.62 4.01 -7.85
C ALA A 187 15.11 3.26 -9.09
N LYS A 188 16.20 2.49 -8.96
CA LYS A 188 16.76 1.70 -10.05
C LYS A 188 15.87 0.50 -10.44
N GLU A 189 15.33 -0.22 -9.44
CA GLU A 189 14.62 -1.49 -9.66
C GLU A 189 13.23 -1.25 -10.27
N TYR A 190 12.57 -0.18 -9.85
CA TYR A 190 11.18 0.13 -10.24
C TYR A 190 11.04 1.33 -11.20
N ASP A 191 12.16 1.87 -11.68
CA ASP A 191 12.21 3.02 -12.60
C ASP A 191 11.40 4.22 -12.07
N VAL A 192 11.60 4.55 -10.78
CA VAL A 192 10.96 5.69 -10.12
C VAL A 192 11.97 6.79 -9.83
N PRO A 193 11.55 8.07 -9.69
CA PRO A 193 12.49 9.17 -9.47
C PRO A 193 13.31 9.00 -8.19
N ALA A 194 14.66 9.08 -8.32
CA ALA A 194 15.57 9.21 -7.20
C ALA A 194 15.66 10.69 -6.79
N LEU A 195 15.29 11.00 -5.54
CA LEU A 195 15.22 12.36 -5.02
C LEU A 195 16.04 12.50 -3.74
N GLY A 196 16.57 13.69 -3.54
CA GLY A 196 17.32 14.00 -2.32
C GLY A 196 18.03 15.34 -2.45
N THR A 197 18.58 15.79 -1.33
CA THR A 197 19.41 16.97 -1.23
C THR A 197 20.72 16.59 -0.52
N HIS A 198 21.31 17.47 0.24
CA HIS A 198 22.46 17.16 1.08
C HIS A 198 22.11 17.12 2.57
N ALA A 199 23.01 16.62 3.39
CA ALA A 199 22.88 16.57 4.84
C ALA A 199 23.68 17.70 5.53
N HIS A 200 23.44 17.92 6.82
CA HIS A 200 24.20 18.89 7.65
C HIS A 200 25.72 18.60 7.61
N SER A 201 26.13 17.33 7.51
CA SER A 201 27.56 16.95 7.40
C SER A 201 28.26 17.56 6.20
N TRP A 202 27.54 17.80 5.07
CA TRP A 202 28.10 18.53 3.94
C TRP A 202 28.49 19.95 4.35
N ILE A 203 27.60 20.67 5.03
CA ILE A 203 27.86 22.04 5.50
C ILE A 203 29.03 22.04 6.49
N MET A 204 29.01 21.12 7.46
CA MET A 204 30.02 21.00 8.51
C MET A 204 31.41 20.59 8.00
N SER A 205 31.50 19.97 6.81
CA SER A 205 32.76 19.56 6.22
C SER A 205 33.56 20.70 5.59
N TYR A 206 32.97 21.88 5.44
CA TYR A 206 33.61 23.08 4.94
C TYR A 206 33.93 24.07 6.07
N GLY A 207 34.82 25.02 5.81
CA GLY A 207 35.24 26.03 6.78
C GLY A 207 34.09 27.01 7.15
N ASP A 208 33.13 27.20 6.25
CA ASP A 208 31.95 28.05 6.46
C ASP A 208 30.77 27.58 5.57
N GLU A 209 29.57 27.96 6.00
CA GLU A 209 28.30 27.58 5.36
C GLU A 209 28.16 28.12 3.93
N LEU A 210 28.59 29.37 3.69
CA LEU A 210 28.50 29.99 2.38
C LEU A 210 29.33 29.26 1.34
N THR A 211 30.57 28.86 1.71
CA THR A 211 31.46 28.07 0.86
C THR A 211 30.80 26.71 0.53
N ALA A 212 30.21 26.03 1.50
CA ALA A 212 29.51 24.78 1.28
C ALA A 212 28.34 24.94 0.29
N PHE A 213 27.54 26.00 0.41
CA PHE A 213 26.43 26.30 -0.49
C PHE A 213 26.90 26.58 -1.92
N ARG A 214 27.94 27.42 -2.09
CA ARG A 214 28.54 27.70 -3.41
C ARG A 214 29.03 26.42 -4.09
N LYS A 215 29.72 25.55 -3.36
CA LYS A 215 30.20 24.27 -3.90
C LYS A 215 29.06 23.34 -4.28
N TYR A 216 27.98 23.30 -3.50
CA TYR A 216 26.81 22.49 -3.86
C TYR A 216 26.11 23.02 -5.12
N ALA A 217 25.90 24.33 -5.22
CA ALA A 217 25.29 24.97 -6.38
C ALA A 217 26.15 24.82 -7.67
N GLU A 218 27.47 24.81 -7.53
CA GLU A 218 28.41 24.56 -8.64
C GLU A 218 28.25 23.13 -9.19
N LEU A 219 28.08 22.13 -8.30
CA LEU A 219 27.97 20.72 -8.67
C LEU A 219 26.58 20.39 -9.25
N TYR A 220 25.52 21.05 -8.78
CA TYR A 220 24.13 20.75 -9.15
C TYR A 220 23.40 21.96 -9.77
N PRO A 221 23.86 22.41 -10.95
CA PRO A 221 23.39 23.67 -11.57
C PRO A 221 21.95 23.61 -12.10
N ASN A 222 21.30 22.46 -12.11
CA ASN A 222 19.92 22.30 -12.59
C ASN A 222 18.90 22.19 -11.47
N ASN A 223 19.35 21.82 -10.26
CA ASN A 223 18.48 21.62 -9.11
C ASN A 223 19.28 21.86 -7.81
N THR A 224 19.17 23.07 -7.28
CA THR A 224 19.94 23.51 -6.11
C THR A 224 19.01 23.78 -4.94
N THR A 225 18.92 22.83 -4.00
CA THR A 225 18.20 23.00 -2.74
C THR A 225 19.20 23.02 -1.59
N LEU A 226 19.27 24.14 -0.87
CA LEU A 226 20.24 24.42 0.19
C LEU A 226 19.64 24.18 1.58
N LEU A 227 20.26 23.33 2.39
CA LEU A 227 19.84 23.04 3.76
C LEU A 227 20.32 24.15 4.70
N VAL A 228 19.39 24.99 5.18
CA VAL A 228 19.72 26.29 5.79
C VAL A 228 19.66 26.33 7.32
N ASP A 229 19.44 25.20 7.97
CA ASP A 229 19.26 25.13 9.43
C ASP A 229 20.39 24.39 10.17
N THR A 230 21.60 24.37 9.57
CA THR A 230 22.77 23.75 10.21
C THR A 230 23.21 24.54 11.45
N TYR A 231 23.15 25.87 11.42
CA TYR A 231 23.59 26.76 12.50
C TYR A 231 22.47 27.69 12.96
N ASP A 232 22.13 28.73 12.18
CA ASP A 232 21.04 29.66 12.44
C ASP A 232 20.29 29.93 11.14
N THR A 233 19.08 29.44 11.07
CA THR A 233 18.26 29.50 9.86
C THR A 233 18.09 30.92 9.34
N LEU A 234 17.70 31.88 10.20
CA LEU A 234 17.34 33.23 9.78
C LEU A 234 18.49 34.23 9.77
N ARG A 235 19.55 34.00 10.56
CA ARG A 235 20.72 34.91 10.66
C ARG A 235 21.87 34.49 9.76
N SER A 236 21.95 33.21 9.38
CA SER A 236 23.03 32.63 8.61
C SER A 236 22.53 31.89 7.37
N GLY A 237 21.76 30.83 7.53
CA GLY A 237 21.39 29.91 6.46
C GLY A 237 20.63 30.57 5.30
N VAL A 238 19.49 31.20 5.56
CA VAL A 238 18.70 31.89 4.52
C VAL A 238 19.47 33.05 3.90
N PRO A 239 20.15 33.94 4.64
CA PRO A 239 21.01 34.98 4.06
C PRO A 239 22.10 34.43 3.15
N ASN A 240 22.80 33.36 3.55
CA ASN A 240 23.83 32.74 2.74
C ASN A 240 23.26 32.08 1.47
N ALA A 241 22.07 31.45 1.55
CA ALA A 241 21.39 30.91 0.38
C ALA A 241 21.01 32.01 -0.61
N ILE A 242 20.43 33.11 -0.14
CA ILE A 242 20.13 34.31 -0.93
C ILE A 242 21.38 34.81 -1.67
N ARG A 243 22.48 34.98 -0.94
CA ARG A 243 23.76 35.41 -1.53
C ARG A 243 24.23 34.49 -2.64
N VAL A 244 24.09 33.17 -2.51
CA VAL A 244 24.42 32.21 -3.58
C VAL A 244 23.49 32.40 -4.78
N PHE A 245 22.20 32.63 -4.57
CA PHE A 245 21.25 32.89 -5.66
C PHE A 245 21.54 34.21 -6.37
N GLU A 246 21.91 35.28 -5.66
CA GLU A 246 22.38 36.56 -6.24
C GLU A 246 23.59 36.32 -7.14
N GLU A 247 24.63 35.62 -6.64
CA GLU A 247 25.86 35.30 -7.40
C GLU A 247 25.54 34.48 -8.66
N LEU A 248 24.60 33.50 -8.58
CA LEU A 248 24.19 32.71 -9.75
C LEU A 248 23.38 33.56 -10.75
N SER A 249 22.54 34.48 -10.28
CA SER A 249 21.78 35.39 -11.12
C SER A 249 22.69 36.35 -11.88
N GLU A 250 23.65 36.99 -11.21
CA GLU A 250 24.67 37.86 -11.83
C GLU A 250 25.49 37.14 -12.93
N GLN A 251 25.72 35.85 -12.75
CA GLN A 251 26.41 35.00 -13.72
C GLN A 251 25.53 34.43 -14.82
N ASN A 252 24.21 34.73 -14.82
CA ASN A 252 23.20 34.10 -15.69
C ASN A 252 23.18 32.57 -15.61
N ARG A 253 23.37 32.01 -14.42
CA ARG A 253 23.47 30.57 -14.14
C ARG A 253 22.40 30.06 -13.18
N MET A 254 21.28 30.75 -13.05
CA MET A 254 20.18 30.33 -12.17
C MET A 254 19.70 28.92 -12.53
N PRO A 255 19.60 28.01 -11.57
CA PRO A 255 18.99 26.70 -11.77
C PRO A 255 17.54 26.79 -12.24
N LYS A 256 17.07 25.77 -12.95
CA LYS A 256 15.65 25.66 -13.29
C LYS A 256 14.78 25.42 -12.05
N LYS A 257 15.34 24.70 -11.07
CA LYS A 257 14.76 24.49 -9.73
C LYS A 257 15.78 24.89 -8.69
N TYR A 258 15.38 25.74 -7.78
CA TYR A 258 16.23 26.20 -6.68
C TYR A 258 15.40 26.52 -5.46
N GLY A 259 16.00 26.45 -4.30
CA GLY A 259 15.29 26.71 -3.07
C GLY A 259 16.11 26.35 -1.83
N ILE A 260 15.38 26.31 -0.71
CA ILE A 260 15.93 25.99 0.59
C ILE A 260 15.21 24.80 1.21
N ARG A 261 15.91 24.14 2.15
CA ARG A 261 15.31 23.07 2.97
C ARG A 261 15.41 23.42 4.45
N LEU A 262 14.29 23.22 5.16
CA LEU A 262 14.16 23.34 6.61
C LEU A 262 13.95 21.93 7.18
N ASP A 263 14.78 21.51 8.13
CA ASP A 263 14.76 20.17 8.72
C ASP A 263 14.49 20.21 10.24
N SER A 264 14.40 21.40 10.85
CA SER A 264 14.27 21.58 12.29
C SER A 264 13.59 22.88 12.68
N GLY A 265 13.21 22.99 13.96
CA GLY A 265 12.61 24.18 14.55
C GLY A 265 11.11 24.32 14.28
N ASP A 266 10.57 25.51 14.49
CA ASP A 266 9.17 25.83 14.17
C ASP A 266 9.01 26.09 12.67
N LEU A 267 8.65 25.02 11.95
CA LEU A 267 8.56 25.05 10.48
C LEU A 267 7.52 26.06 9.96
N ALA A 268 6.42 26.30 10.71
CA ALA A 268 5.44 27.30 10.31
C ALA A 268 5.99 28.73 10.42
N TYR A 269 6.67 29.04 11.50
CA TYR A 269 7.31 30.33 11.70
C TYR A 269 8.48 30.54 10.74
N LEU A 270 9.38 29.55 10.65
CA LEU A 270 10.60 29.64 9.84
C LEU A 270 10.28 29.77 8.36
N SER A 271 9.35 28.96 7.83
CA SER A 271 8.98 29.03 6.40
C SER A 271 8.39 30.39 6.01
N LYS A 272 7.52 30.97 6.85
CA LYS A 272 6.96 32.32 6.60
C LYS A 272 8.04 33.39 6.61
N LYS A 273 9.01 33.31 7.54
CA LYS A 273 10.13 34.27 7.60
C LYS A 273 11.07 34.09 6.42
N ALA A 274 11.43 32.85 6.11
CA ALA A 274 12.29 32.54 4.97
C ALA A 274 11.65 32.99 3.65
N ARG A 275 10.35 32.71 3.46
CA ARG A 275 9.61 33.15 2.25
C ARG A 275 9.69 34.67 2.08
N LYS A 276 9.42 35.42 3.16
CA LYS A 276 9.53 36.87 3.11
C LYS A 276 10.95 37.34 2.74
N MET A 277 11.98 36.72 3.31
CA MET A 277 13.36 37.09 3.00
C MET A 277 13.73 36.82 1.55
N LEU A 278 13.29 35.67 1.03
CA LEU A 278 13.51 35.28 -0.38
C LEU A 278 12.78 36.26 -1.34
N ASP A 279 11.53 36.62 -1.01
CA ASP A 279 10.74 37.57 -1.81
C ASP A 279 11.36 38.98 -1.80
N ASP A 280 11.74 39.47 -0.62
CA ASP A 280 12.38 40.78 -0.45
C ASP A 280 13.73 40.85 -1.22
N ALA A 281 14.42 39.72 -1.40
CA ALA A 281 15.65 39.60 -2.16
C ALA A 281 15.42 39.38 -3.67
N GLY A 282 14.18 39.27 -4.14
CA GLY A 282 13.83 39.08 -5.57
C GLY A 282 13.81 37.64 -6.05
N PHE A 283 13.66 36.65 -5.14
CA PHE A 283 13.58 35.20 -5.44
C PHE A 283 12.21 34.59 -5.09
N PRO A 284 11.08 35.11 -5.64
CA PRO A 284 9.75 34.57 -5.33
C PRO A 284 9.54 33.12 -5.77
N ASP A 285 10.31 32.67 -6.80
CA ASP A 285 10.24 31.32 -7.36
C ASP A 285 11.10 30.29 -6.58
N ALA A 286 11.85 30.72 -5.56
CA ALA A 286 12.63 29.82 -4.72
C ALA A 286 11.71 28.90 -3.92
N GLU A 287 11.81 27.59 -4.10
CA GLU A 287 11.00 26.59 -3.38
C GLU A 287 11.45 26.46 -1.92
N ILE A 288 10.53 26.22 -1.00
CA ILE A 288 10.80 25.85 0.39
C ILE A 288 10.40 24.40 0.61
N CYS A 289 11.37 23.55 0.85
CA CYS A 289 11.16 22.15 1.22
C CYS A 289 11.21 22.02 2.74
N ALA A 290 10.28 21.27 3.32
CA ALA A 290 10.34 20.90 4.74
C ALA A 290 10.59 19.41 4.91
N SER A 291 11.36 19.07 5.95
CA SER A 291 11.56 17.71 6.41
C SER A 291 11.63 17.71 7.95
N SER A 292 11.82 16.61 8.56
CA SER A 292 11.79 16.32 10.00
C SER A 292 10.80 15.19 10.28
N ASP A 293 10.31 14.99 11.48
CA ASP A 293 9.35 13.94 11.85
C ASP A 293 7.90 14.25 11.38
N LEU A 294 7.76 14.51 10.07
CA LEU A 294 6.48 14.85 9.43
C LEU A 294 5.56 13.63 9.32
N ASP A 295 4.27 13.90 9.44
CA ASP A 295 3.16 13.01 9.11
C ASP A 295 1.98 13.82 8.53
N GLU A 296 0.89 13.14 8.16
CA GLU A 296 -0.29 13.79 7.58
C GLU A 296 -0.92 14.83 8.51
N TYR A 297 -0.90 14.62 9.82
CA TYR A 297 -1.51 15.52 10.78
C TYR A 297 -0.66 16.78 10.99
N LEU A 298 0.66 16.61 11.08
CA LEU A 298 1.58 17.73 11.21
C LEU A 298 1.59 18.59 9.95
N ILE A 299 1.59 17.96 8.76
CA ILE A 299 1.53 18.67 7.47
C ILE A 299 0.24 19.50 7.38
N ASP A 300 -0.92 18.91 7.66
CA ASP A 300 -2.20 19.64 7.63
C ASP A 300 -2.20 20.78 8.63
N SER A 301 -1.68 20.56 9.85
CA SER A 301 -1.53 21.60 10.87
C SER A 301 -0.62 22.75 10.42
N LEU A 302 0.55 22.45 9.84
CA LEU A 302 1.47 23.47 9.34
C LEU A 302 0.84 24.32 8.25
N LEU A 303 0.15 23.71 7.30
CA LEU A 303 -0.57 24.42 6.23
C LEU A 303 -1.70 25.30 6.80
N SER A 304 -2.44 24.79 7.79
CA SER A 304 -3.50 25.53 8.48
C SER A 304 -2.96 26.74 9.25
N GLN A 305 -1.69 26.71 9.70
CA GLN A 305 -0.98 27.82 10.32
C GLN A 305 -0.41 28.80 9.29
N GLY A 306 -0.61 28.56 8.00
CA GLY A 306 -0.10 29.39 6.90
C GLY A 306 1.39 29.20 6.62
N ALA A 307 1.93 28.00 6.87
CA ALA A 307 3.30 27.67 6.47
C ALA A 307 3.47 27.82 4.94
N CYS A 308 4.57 28.41 4.52
CA CYS A 308 4.94 28.58 3.11
C CYS A 308 5.90 27.45 2.71
N ILE A 309 5.36 26.29 2.43
CA ILE A 309 6.13 25.08 2.11
C ILE A 309 5.59 24.48 0.81
N ASP A 310 6.47 24.23 -0.15
CA ASP A 310 6.14 23.78 -1.49
C ASP A 310 6.32 22.26 -1.64
N SER A 311 7.21 21.66 -0.85
CA SER A 311 7.48 20.21 -0.91
C SER A 311 7.88 19.65 0.46
N TRP A 312 7.72 18.33 0.62
CA TRP A 312 7.81 17.63 1.88
C TRP A 312 8.71 16.41 1.78
N GLY A 313 9.72 16.30 2.63
CA GLY A 313 10.53 15.10 2.81
C GLY A 313 10.05 14.30 4.02
N VAL A 314 9.35 13.20 3.81
CA VAL A 314 8.75 12.42 4.89
C VAL A 314 9.48 11.09 5.07
N GLY A 315 9.95 10.84 6.29
CA GLY A 315 10.79 9.68 6.58
C GLY A 315 10.14 8.67 7.50
N THR A 316 10.51 8.73 8.80
CA THR A 316 10.17 7.72 9.82
C THR A 316 8.69 7.40 9.88
N ASN A 317 7.84 8.40 10.01
CA ASN A 317 6.40 8.21 10.24
C ASN A 317 5.70 7.56 9.03
N LEU A 318 6.21 7.78 7.82
CA LEU A 318 5.70 7.17 6.59
C LEU A 318 6.17 5.72 6.47
N ILE A 319 7.50 5.47 6.45
CA ILE A 319 8.05 4.15 6.12
C ILE A 319 7.77 3.10 7.21
N THR A 320 7.48 3.51 8.43
CA THR A 320 7.12 2.62 9.54
C THR A 320 5.62 2.57 9.81
N SER A 321 4.83 3.41 9.12
CA SER A 321 3.41 3.64 9.46
C SER A 321 3.22 3.77 10.98
N LYS A 322 3.95 4.69 11.59
CA LYS A 322 4.23 4.77 13.03
C LYS A 322 3.00 4.63 13.94
N ASN A 323 1.87 5.20 13.55
CA ASN A 323 0.66 5.20 14.38
C ASN A 323 -0.09 3.86 14.30
N THR A 324 -0.06 3.22 13.12
CA THR A 324 -0.66 1.90 12.88
C THR A 324 0.38 1.01 12.17
N PRO A 325 1.25 0.29 12.93
CA PRO A 325 2.39 -0.40 12.34
C PRO A 325 2.06 -1.75 11.68
N ALA A 326 0.79 -2.17 11.71
CA ALA A 326 0.33 -3.43 11.13
C ALA A 326 -0.99 -3.26 10.38
N PHE A 327 -1.06 -3.80 9.15
CA PHE A 327 -2.27 -3.75 8.33
C PHE A 327 -3.38 -4.68 8.83
N GLY A 328 -3.02 -5.79 9.49
CA GLY A 328 -3.96 -6.72 10.09
C GLY A 328 -4.73 -7.58 9.09
N GLY A 329 -4.17 -7.83 7.91
CA GLY A 329 -4.69 -8.78 6.95
C GLY A 329 -4.73 -10.21 7.51
N VAL A 330 -5.65 -11.00 7.02
CA VAL A 330 -5.86 -12.41 7.39
C VAL A 330 -6.17 -13.23 6.15
N TYR A 331 -5.84 -14.52 6.20
CA TYR A 331 -6.10 -15.48 5.13
C TYR A 331 -6.99 -16.58 5.68
N LYS A 332 -8.17 -16.82 5.09
CA LYS A 332 -9.17 -17.69 5.70
C LYS A 332 -9.87 -18.57 4.69
N LEU A 333 -10.00 -19.86 5.05
CA LEU A 333 -10.76 -20.85 4.29
C LEU A 333 -12.22 -20.41 4.18
N ALA A 334 -12.73 -20.37 2.95
CA ALA A 334 -14.08 -19.93 2.62
C ALA A 334 -14.95 -21.06 2.03
N ALA A 335 -14.34 -22.03 1.32
CA ALA A 335 -15.03 -23.20 0.80
C ALA A 335 -14.07 -24.36 0.58
N VAL A 336 -14.61 -25.59 0.52
CA VAL A 336 -13.92 -26.83 0.22
C VAL A 336 -14.74 -27.63 -0.76
N GLU A 337 -14.14 -28.14 -1.83
CA GLU A 337 -14.79 -29.06 -2.74
C GLU A 337 -14.90 -30.46 -2.10
N ILE A 338 -16.11 -30.99 -2.04
CA ILE A 338 -16.42 -32.34 -1.55
C ILE A 338 -17.36 -32.98 -2.58
N ASP A 339 -16.99 -34.13 -3.11
CA ASP A 339 -17.76 -34.88 -4.11
C ASP A 339 -18.17 -34.03 -5.36
N GLY A 340 -17.30 -33.08 -5.76
CA GLY A 340 -17.51 -32.19 -6.90
C GLY A 340 -18.39 -30.97 -6.59
N GLU A 341 -18.82 -30.78 -5.34
CA GLU A 341 -19.56 -29.60 -4.89
C GLU A 341 -18.72 -28.72 -3.98
N MET A 342 -18.78 -27.40 -4.19
CA MET A 342 -18.07 -26.41 -3.39
C MET A 342 -18.86 -26.10 -2.11
N ILE A 343 -18.51 -26.75 -1.02
CA ILE A 343 -19.14 -26.62 0.29
C ILE A 343 -18.60 -25.39 1.02
N PRO A 344 -19.43 -24.39 1.32
CA PRO A 344 -19.00 -23.19 2.02
C PRO A 344 -18.54 -23.49 3.44
N LYS A 345 -17.53 -22.76 3.90
CA LYS A 345 -16.97 -22.87 5.25
C LYS A 345 -16.97 -21.51 5.95
N ILE A 346 -17.27 -21.53 7.24
CA ILE A 346 -17.31 -20.35 8.08
C ILE A 346 -16.52 -20.57 9.36
N LYS A 347 -15.71 -19.59 9.73
CA LYS A 347 -15.05 -19.57 11.05
C LYS A 347 -15.91 -18.78 12.01
N LEU A 348 -16.38 -19.43 13.09
CA LEU A 348 -17.05 -18.76 14.20
C LEU A 348 -16.04 -18.07 15.14
N SER A 349 -16.52 -17.08 15.85
CA SER A 349 -15.76 -16.36 16.87
C SER A 349 -16.72 -15.71 17.85
N GLU A 350 -16.36 -15.64 19.12
CA GLU A 350 -17.06 -14.84 20.14
C GLU A 350 -17.08 -13.33 19.76
N ASN A 351 -16.09 -12.88 19.01
CA ASN A 351 -16.08 -11.53 18.43
C ASN A 351 -16.73 -11.56 17.03
N PRO A 352 -17.92 -10.96 16.83
CA PRO A 352 -18.63 -10.93 15.55
C PRO A 352 -17.78 -10.34 14.41
N ALA A 353 -16.87 -9.41 14.71
CA ALA A 353 -15.96 -8.81 13.73
C ALA A 353 -14.96 -9.82 13.15
N LYS A 354 -14.77 -10.99 13.79
CA LYS A 354 -13.88 -12.05 13.33
C LYS A 354 -14.60 -13.18 12.57
N ILE A 355 -15.91 -13.11 12.44
CA ILE A 355 -16.72 -14.06 11.65
C ILE A 355 -16.44 -13.79 10.17
N THR A 356 -16.15 -14.87 9.41
CA THR A 356 -15.78 -14.77 7.99
C THR A 356 -17.02 -14.80 7.08
N ASN A 357 -16.86 -14.40 5.84
CA ASN A 357 -17.85 -14.60 4.79
C ASN A 357 -17.54 -15.92 4.07
N PRO A 358 -18.51 -16.86 3.97
CA PRO A 358 -18.31 -18.18 3.35
C PRO A 358 -18.38 -18.12 1.82
N GLY A 359 -18.04 -19.24 1.17
CA GLY A 359 -18.27 -19.48 -0.25
C GLY A 359 -17.20 -18.90 -1.18
N ASN A 360 -17.29 -19.26 -2.46
CA ASN A 360 -16.46 -18.69 -3.52
C ASN A 360 -17.05 -17.34 -3.94
N LYS A 361 -16.34 -16.25 -3.64
CA LYS A 361 -16.86 -14.87 -3.74
C LYS A 361 -16.15 -14.06 -4.83
N THR A 362 -16.83 -13.01 -5.26
CA THR A 362 -16.23 -11.88 -5.98
C THR A 362 -16.69 -10.55 -5.38
N VAL A 363 -16.15 -9.44 -5.86
CA VAL A 363 -16.46 -8.10 -5.39
C VAL A 363 -16.82 -7.21 -6.58
N TYR A 364 -17.99 -6.61 -6.52
CA TYR A 364 -18.40 -5.55 -7.45
C TYR A 364 -18.32 -4.20 -6.79
N ARG A 365 -17.59 -3.27 -7.37
CA ARG A 365 -17.62 -1.86 -6.99
C ARG A 365 -18.75 -1.16 -7.71
N ILE A 366 -19.59 -0.48 -6.95
CA ILE A 366 -20.75 0.26 -7.44
C ILE A 366 -20.40 1.74 -7.51
N TYR A 367 -20.58 2.32 -8.67
CA TYR A 367 -20.36 3.74 -8.91
C TYR A 367 -21.69 4.45 -9.20
N ASP A 368 -21.80 5.66 -8.72
CA ASP A 368 -22.84 6.59 -9.14
C ASP A 368 -22.61 7.00 -10.60
N LYS A 369 -23.60 6.79 -11.44
CA LYS A 369 -23.44 6.98 -12.90
C LYS A 369 -23.26 8.43 -13.32
N GLU A 370 -23.81 9.38 -12.56
CA GLU A 370 -23.71 10.80 -12.87
C GLU A 370 -22.35 11.39 -12.43
N SER A 371 -21.96 11.12 -11.20
CA SER A 371 -20.74 11.67 -10.60
C SER A 371 -19.48 10.83 -10.81
N GLY A 372 -19.62 9.55 -11.14
CA GLY A 372 -18.52 8.57 -11.18
C GLY A 372 -17.93 8.22 -9.80
N LYS A 373 -18.61 8.62 -8.71
CA LYS A 373 -18.15 8.38 -7.34
C LYS A 373 -18.55 7.00 -6.83
N ILE A 374 -17.70 6.42 -5.97
CA ILE A 374 -17.99 5.15 -5.30
C ILE A 374 -19.21 5.30 -4.40
N ARG A 375 -20.18 4.39 -4.54
CA ARG A 375 -21.34 4.27 -3.67
C ARG A 375 -21.13 3.20 -2.59
N ALA A 376 -20.65 2.03 -3.00
CA ALA A 376 -20.41 0.88 -2.14
C ALA A 376 -19.55 -0.15 -2.86
N ASP A 377 -18.99 -1.10 -2.10
CA ASP A 377 -18.53 -2.39 -2.63
C ASP A 377 -19.54 -3.48 -2.24
N TYR A 378 -19.77 -4.41 -3.14
CA TYR A 378 -20.80 -5.45 -3.03
C TYR A 378 -20.15 -6.82 -3.17
N ILE A 379 -20.05 -7.56 -2.08
CA ILE A 379 -19.49 -8.91 -2.06
C ILE A 379 -20.59 -9.91 -2.42
N THR A 380 -20.35 -10.70 -3.45
CA THR A 380 -21.32 -11.67 -3.99
C THR A 380 -20.70 -13.06 -4.12
N LEU A 381 -21.50 -14.07 -4.35
CA LEU A 381 -20.98 -15.33 -4.85
C LEU A 381 -20.50 -15.14 -6.30
N ALA A 382 -19.47 -15.88 -6.71
CA ALA A 382 -18.84 -15.72 -8.02
C ALA A 382 -19.71 -16.11 -9.21
N ASP A 383 -20.83 -16.81 -8.96
CA ASP A 383 -21.81 -17.23 -9.97
C ASP A 383 -23.02 -16.28 -10.07
N GLU A 384 -23.07 -15.22 -9.25
CA GLU A 384 -24.13 -14.22 -9.34
C GLU A 384 -23.89 -13.24 -10.48
N THR A 385 -24.97 -12.86 -11.14
CA THR A 385 -24.96 -11.84 -12.21
C THR A 385 -25.99 -10.77 -11.89
N PHE A 386 -25.71 -9.53 -12.28
CA PHE A 386 -26.53 -8.36 -11.97
C PHE A 386 -26.88 -7.60 -13.23
N ASP A 387 -28.11 -7.04 -13.29
CA ASP A 387 -28.56 -6.13 -14.34
C ASP A 387 -28.62 -4.71 -13.77
N GLU A 388 -27.77 -3.82 -14.28
CA GLU A 388 -27.72 -2.41 -13.86
C GLU A 388 -29.00 -1.61 -14.17
N SER A 389 -29.91 -2.16 -14.97
CA SER A 389 -31.23 -1.57 -15.25
C SER A 389 -32.28 -1.85 -14.17
N GLU A 390 -32.01 -2.80 -13.27
CA GLU A 390 -32.87 -3.16 -12.15
C GLU A 390 -32.47 -2.40 -10.88
N ASP A 391 -33.41 -2.30 -9.94
CA ASP A 391 -33.15 -1.72 -8.63
C ASP A 391 -32.29 -2.65 -7.78
N LEU A 392 -31.28 -2.09 -7.10
CA LEU A 392 -30.42 -2.83 -6.18
C LEU A 392 -30.67 -2.35 -4.74
N LEU A 393 -30.90 -3.30 -3.83
CA LEU A 393 -31.01 -3.03 -2.41
C LEU A 393 -29.72 -3.40 -1.70
N LEU A 394 -29.03 -2.39 -1.19
CA LEU A 394 -27.86 -2.54 -0.34
C LEU A 394 -28.30 -2.52 1.13
N PHE A 395 -27.60 -3.30 1.97
CA PHE A 395 -27.83 -3.29 3.43
C PHE A 395 -26.56 -3.68 4.19
N ASP A 396 -26.32 -3.02 5.32
CA ASP A 396 -25.23 -3.39 6.22
C ASP A 396 -25.52 -4.78 6.84
N PRO A 397 -24.67 -5.80 6.59
CA PRO A 397 -24.90 -7.15 7.11
C PRO A 397 -24.87 -7.25 8.65
N ASN A 398 -24.30 -6.25 9.34
CA ASN A 398 -24.27 -6.17 10.80
C ASN A 398 -25.38 -5.29 11.37
N ALA A 399 -26.07 -4.52 10.53
CA ALA A 399 -27.13 -3.58 10.90
C ALA A 399 -28.20 -3.53 9.81
N THR A 400 -28.90 -4.65 9.60
CA THR A 400 -29.79 -4.91 8.45
C THR A 400 -30.97 -3.93 8.30
N TRP A 401 -31.21 -3.07 9.28
CA TRP A 401 -32.14 -1.93 9.18
C TRP A 401 -31.56 -0.74 8.40
N LYS A 402 -30.23 -0.64 8.27
CA LYS A 402 -29.58 0.35 7.42
C LYS A 402 -29.61 -0.16 5.98
N LYS A 403 -30.50 0.41 5.18
CA LYS A 403 -30.73 0.00 3.79
C LYS A 403 -30.64 1.21 2.87
N THR A 404 -30.06 0.99 1.68
CA THR A 404 -30.01 1.97 0.59
C THR A 404 -30.52 1.31 -0.67
N ARG A 405 -31.56 1.87 -1.30
CA ARG A 405 -32.06 1.43 -2.60
C ARG A 405 -31.39 2.28 -3.68
N LEU A 406 -30.74 1.64 -4.61
CA LEU A 406 -30.24 2.25 -5.83
C LEU A 406 -31.25 1.97 -6.95
N GLU A 407 -31.74 3.04 -7.61
CA GLU A 407 -32.67 2.92 -8.72
C GLU A 407 -31.93 2.40 -9.97
N GLY A 408 -32.58 1.49 -10.70
CA GLY A 408 -32.04 0.93 -11.94
C GLY A 408 -31.62 2.03 -12.94
N GLY A 409 -30.47 1.84 -13.56
CA GLY A 409 -29.90 2.80 -14.51
C GLY A 409 -29.20 4.02 -13.91
N THR A 410 -29.21 4.22 -12.57
CA THR A 410 -28.52 5.33 -11.88
C THR A 410 -27.11 4.97 -11.40
N TYR A 411 -26.74 3.70 -11.48
CA TYR A 411 -25.44 3.20 -11.04
C TYR A 411 -24.80 2.32 -12.12
N THR A 412 -23.51 2.06 -11.97
CA THR A 412 -22.75 1.05 -12.72
C THR A 412 -21.99 0.14 -11.76
N MET A 413 -21.77 -1.11 -12.18
CA MET A 413 -21.04 -2.11 -11.41
C MET A 413 -19.80 -2.57 -12.15
N LYS A 414 -18.68 -2.71 -11.43
CA LYS A 414 -17.44 -3.23 -11.99
C LYS A 414 -16.88 -4.29 -11.06
N GLU A 415 -16.67 -5.49 -11.58
CA GLU A 415 -15.90 -6.51 -10.86
C GLU A 415 -14.46 -6.04 -10.68
N ILE A 416 -13.96 -6.06 -9.43
CA ILE A 416 -12.62 -5.55 -9.09
C ILE A 416 -11.61 -6.67 -8.79
N LEU A 417 -12.05 -7.92 -8.57
CA LEU A 417 -11.19 -9.09 -8.52
C LEU A 417 -10.91 -9.58 -9.94
N VAL A 418 -9.67 -9.47 -10.38
CA VAL A 418 -9.25 -9.92 -11.71
C VAL A 418 -8.41 -11.20 -11.63
N PRO A 419 -8.41 -12.06 -12.68
CA PRO A 419 -7.58 -13.25 -12.71
C PRO A 419 -6.09 -12.87 -12.81
N ILE A 420 -5.27 -13.43 -11.91
CA ILE A 420 -3.81 -13.26 -11.87
C ILE A 420 -3.11 -14.53 -12.33
N PHE A 421 -3.53 -15.67 -11.78
CA PHE A 421 -3.10 -17.00 -12.22
C PHE A 421 -4.32 -17.83 -12.62
N LYS A 422 -4.16 -18.63 -13.67
CA LYS A 422 -5.11 -19.63 -14.15
C LYS A 422 -4.38 -20.93 -14.39
N ASN A 423 -4.82 -21.99 -13.71
CA ASN A 423 -4.17 -23.31 -13.77
C ASN A 423 -2.64 -23.20 -13.59
N GLY A 424 -2.19 -22.44 -12.59
CA GLY A 424 -0.77 -22.20 -12.30
C GLY A 424 -0.04 -21.27 -13.27
N GLN A 425 -0.69 -20.78 -14.33
CA GLN A 425 -0.08 -19.88 -15.30
C GLN A 425 -0.45 -18.42 -15.00
N CYS A 426 0.54 -17.54 -14.93
CA CYS A 426 0.29 -16.11 -14.79
C CYS A 426 -0.36 -15.56 -16.06
N VAL A 427 -1.53 -14.94 -15.91
CA VAL A 427 -2.33 -14.35 -17.00
C VAL A 427 -2.46 -12.83 -16.86
N TYR A 428 -1.76 -12.24 -15.89
CA TYR A 428 -1.80 -10.80 -15.59
C TYR A 428 -0.47 -10.14 -15.92
N ASP A 429 -0.53 -9.05 -16.69
CA ASP A 429 0.60 -8.21 -16.98
C ASP A 429 0.65 -7.06 -15.93
N SER A 430 1.68 -7.11 -15.06
CA SER A 430 1.86 -6.09 -14.02
C SER A 430 2.23 -4.73 -14.64
N PRO A 431 1.47 -3.66 -14.36
CA PRO A 431 1.84 -2.32 -14.80
C PRO A 431 3.12 -1.83 -14.10
N SER A 432 3.76 -0.81 -14.67
CA SER A 432 4.86 -0.09 -14.00
C SER A 432 4.37 0.64 -12.74
N VAL A 433 5.28 0.91 -11.81
CA VAL A 433 4.94 1.63 -10.56
C VAL A 433 4.30 3.00 -10.84
N MET A 434 4.75 3.68 -11.88
CA MET A 434 4.19 4.98 -12.26
C MET A 434 2.78 4.88 -12.85
N GLU A 435 2.47 3.80 -13.57
CA GLU A 435 1.11 3.53 -14.04
C GLU A 435 0.19 3.17 -12.87
N ILE A 436 0.69 2.37 -11.91
CA ILE A 436 -0.03 2.05 -10.67
C ILE A 436 -0.30 3.31 -9.84
N GLN A 437 0.68 4.22 -9.71
CA GLN A 437 0.50 5.51 -9.05
C GLN A 437 -0.61 6.34 -9.72
N LYS A 438 -0.60 6.40 -11.06
CA LYS A 438 -1.65 7.09 -11.81
C LYS A 438 -3.03 6.48 -11.54
N HIS A 439 -3.11 5.14 -11.58
CA HIS A 439 -4.34 4.42 -11.23
C HIS A 439 -4.79 4.72 -9.80
N CYS A 440 -3.87 4.73 -8.83
CA CYS A 440 -4.18 5.08 -7.45
C CYS A 440 -4.77 6.49 -7.33
N LYS A 441 -4.20 7.47 -8.02
CA LYS A 441 -4.74 8.82 -8.07
C LYS A 441 -6.17 8.84 -8.63
N GLU A 442 -6.41 8.17 -9.76
CA GLU A 442 -7.73 8.05 -10.38
C GLU A 442 -8.73 7.37 -9.42
N GLN A 443 -8.31 6.31 -8.72
CA GLN A 443 -9.15 5.64 -7.72
C GLN A 443 -9.51 6.56 -6.54
N LEU A 444 -8.54 7.29 -6.00
CA LEU A 444 -8.79 8.27 -4.93
C LEU A 444 -9.73 9.41 -5.39
N GLU A 445 -9.70 9.78 -6.66
CA GLU A 445 -10.61 10.76 -7.23
C GLU A 445 -12.05 10.24 -7.35
N THR A 446 -12.29 8.92 -7.38
CA THR A 446 -13.65 8.36 -7.33
C THR A 446 -14.26 8.36 -5.92
N MET A 447 -13.46 8.55 -4.87
CA MET A 447 -13.98 8.68 -3.51
C MET A 447 -14.63 10.03 -3.27
N TRP A 448 -15.62 10.06 -2.40
CA TRP A 448 -16.19 11.30 -1.87
C TRP A 448 -15.17 12.01 -0.98
N GLU A 449 -15.21 13.34 -0.95
CA GLU A 449 -14.28 14.13 -0.12
C GLU A 449 -14.41 13.77 1.37
N GLU A 450 -15.63 13.52 1.83
CA GLU A 450 -15.95 13.11 3.19
C GLU A 450 -15.24 11.83 3.61
N SER A 451 -15.05 10.88 2.70
CA SER A 451 -14.35 9.61 2.95
C SER A 451 -12.82 9.75 2.91
N ARG A 452 -12.30 10.86 2.40
CA ARG A 452 -10.85 11.11 2.34
C ARG A 452 -10.32 11.93 3.51
N ARG A 453 -11.18 12.42 4.39
CA ARG A 453 -10.77 13.20 5.57
C ARG A 453 -9.77 12.45 6.43
N LEU A 454 -8.82 13.17 7.00
CA LEU A 454 -7.83 12.60 7.92
C LEU A 454 -8.44 12.23 9.28
N VAL A 455 -9.44 13.00 9.71
CA VAL A 455 -10.12 12.85 10.99
C VAL A 455 -11.61 12.67 10.75
N ASN A 456 -12.20 11.67 11.40
CA ASN A 456 -13.62 11.33 11.31
C ASN A 456 -14.13 11.24 9.86
N PRO A 457 -13.50 10.40 9.01
CA PRO A 457 -13.96 10.22 7.63
C PRO A 457 -15.29 9.47 7.59
N GLN A 458 -16.07 9.69 6.53
CA GLN A 458 -17.24 8.90 6.24
C GLN A 458 -16.83 7.52 5.71
N GLU A 459 -17.29 6.47 6.37
CA GLU A 459 -17.07 5.09 5.90
C GLU A 459 -17.78 4.83 4.58
N VAL A 460 -17.17 4.02 3.73
CA VAL A 460 -17.77 3.46 2.51
C VAL A 460 -18.42 2.12 2.87
N PHE A 461 -19.60 1.88 2.36
CA PHE A 461 -20.34 0.65 2.63
C PHE A 461 -19.72 -0.54 1.89
N VAL A 462 -19.61 -1.68 2.60
CA VAL A 462 -19.25 -2.98 2.04
C VAL A 462 -20.36 -3.95 2.40
N ASP A 463 -21.21 -4.22 1.44
CA ASP A 463 -22.43 -4.97 1.63
C ASP A 463 -22.34 -6.38 1.01
N LEU A 464 -23.24 -7.28 1.43
CA LEU A 464 -23.31 -8.65 0.92
C LEU A 464 -24.53 -8.81 0.02
N SER A 465 -24.41 -9.66 -1.02
CA SER A 465 -25.59 -10.09 -1.76
C SER A 465 -26.58 -10.86 -0.87
N ASP A 466 -27.84 -10.84 -1.23
CA ASP A 466 -28.88 -11.58 -0.50
C ASP A 466 -28.53 -13.07 -0.39
N LYS A 467 -28.03 -13.68 -1.49
CA LYS A 467 -27.62 -15.09 -1.49
C LYS A 467 -26.46 -15.36 -0.55
N LEU A 468 -25.42 -14.53 -0.57
CA LEU A 468 -24.27 -14.67 0.31
C LEU A 468 -24.66 -14.45 1.77
N TYR A 469 -25.52 -13.48 2.03
CA TYR A 469 -26.01 -13.19 3.37
C TYR A 469 -26.83 -14.34 3.96
N GLU A 470 -27.79 -14.91 3.19
CA GLU A 470 -28.58 -16.05 3.64
C GLU A 470 -27.72 -17.30 3.82
N MET A 471 -26.78 -17.59 2.90
CA MET A 471 -25.78 -18.68 3.08
C MET A 471 -25.02 -18.52 4.40
N LYS A 472 -24.52 -17.31 4.70
CA LYS A 472 -23.83 -17.02 5.95
C LYS A 472 -24.70 -17.26 7.18
N LYS A 473 -25.96 -16.85 7.13
CA LYS A 473 -26.93 -16.97 8.21
C LYS A 473 -27.31 -18.44 8.45
N GLU A 474 -27.50 -19.23 7.40
CA GLU A 474 -27.75 -20.67 7.49
C GLU A 474 -26.60 -21.38 8.20
N LEU A 475 -25.35 -21.16 7.77
CA LEU A 475 -24.17 -21.75 8.40
C LEU A 475 -24.00 -21.33 9.87
N LEU A 476 -24.31 -20.07 10.20
CA LEU A 476 -24.29 -19.61 11.60
C LEU A 476 -25.33 -20.35 12.46
N ASN A 477 -26.50 -20.66 11.91
CA ASN A 477 -27.55 -21.39 12.61
C ASN A 477 -27.23 -22.88 12.75
N GLU A 478 -26.53 -23.49 11.79
CA GLU A 478 -26.14 -24.91 11.83
C GLU A 478 -25.03 -25.17 12.86
N VAL A 479 -24.00 -24.33 12.89
CA VAL A 479 -22.82 -24.52 13.78
C VAL A 479 -23.09 -23.99 15.18
N GLY A 480 -24.08 -23.12 15.38
CA GLY A 480 -24.51 -22.60 16.69
C GLY A 480 -25.43 -23.56 17.47
N ARG A 481 -25.73 -24.74 16.92
CA ARG A 481 -26.45 -25.83 17.56
C ARG A 481 -25.49 -26.88 18.11
#